data_8acd764375297dfa681c50ace8ebf2eb
#
_entry.id   8acd764375297dfa681c50ace8ebf2eb
#
_cell.length_a   1.000
_cell.length_b   1.000
_cell.length_c   1.000
_cell.angle_alpha   90.00
_cell.angle_beta   90.00
_cell.angle_gamma   90.00
#
_symmetry.space_group_name_H-M   'P 1'
#
loop_
_entity.id
_entity.type
_entity.pdbx_description
1 polymer ?
#
loop_
_entity_poly.entity_id
_entity_poly.type
_entity_poly.pdbx_seq_one_letter_code
_entity_poly.pdbx_strand_id
1 'polypeptide(L)'
;YAIESSDGKTISGVMEITGFGRFMSMVFTAALAITAAASIYRIPSTKITVDDAKDADERTTLSLMDNRRQVDLHILLMMVALGMSLMALSTNLFFLIVCLELASMASYVLVGFHKESRIGGEAGAKYFIVGSIASATGIYGMSLLYLWAGSLDFASLSASWAAMDTLDPLAV
;
A
#
# COMPACT_ATOMS: atom_id res chain seq x y z
N TYR A 1 11.94 -6.35 25.09
CA TYR A 1 11.17 -6.99 26.18
C TYR A 1 9.66 -7.04 25.92
N ALA A 2 9.12 -6.32 24.94
CA ALA A 2 7.69 -6.30 24.59
C ALA A 2 7.32 -7.23 23.42
N ILE A 3 8.27 -7.96 22.86
CA ILE A 3 8.09 -8.76 21.64
C ILE A 3 7.53 -10.17 21.96
N GLU A 4 7.67 -10.63 23.18
CA GLU A 4 7.46 -12.04 23.53
C GLU A 4 6.07 -12.40 24.13
N SER A 5 5.20 -11.43 24.41
CA SER A 5 4.00 -11.71 25.21
C SER A 5 2.65 -11.68 24.47
N SER A 6 2.64 -11.61 23.12
CA SER A 6 1.39 -11.64 22.35
C SER A 6 1.51 -12.35 21.00
N ASP A 7 2.35 -13.37 20.91
CA ASP A 7 2.41 -14.25 19.76
C ASP A 7 1.09 -15.02 19.61
N GLY A 8 0.50 -14.93 18.44
CA GLY A 8 -0.58 -15.81 18.01
C GLY A 8 -1.99 -15.31 18.26
N LYS A 9 -2.25 -14.01 18.47
CA LYS A 9 -3.63 -13.52 18.48
C LYS A 9 -4.13 -13.35 17.04
N THR A 10 -4.81 -14.36 16.54
CA THR A 10 -5.45 -14.33 15.23
C THR A 10 -6.68 -13.41 15.27
N ILE A 11 -6.75 -12.48 14.35
CA ILE A 11 -7.89 -11.57 14.17
C ILE A 11 -8.62 -11.96 12.91
N SER A 12 -9.89 -12.35 13.04
CA SER A 12 -10.77 -12.72 11.92
C SER A 12 -10.28 -13.87 11.01
N GLY A 13 -9.31 -14.67 11.44
CA GLY A 13 -8.79 -15.81 10.67
C GLY A 13 -7.91 -15.44 9.46
N VAL A 14 -7.74 -14.14 9.15
CA VAL A 14 -6.95 -13.66 7.99
C VAL A 14 -5.73 -12.82 8.37
N MET A 15 -5.61 -12.48 9.66
CA MET A 15 -4.52 -11.66 10.20
C MET A 15 -4.00 -12.28 11.49
N GLU A 16 -2.69 -12.23 11.68
CA GLU A 16 -2.03 -12.64 12.91
C GLU A 16 -1.02 -11.59 13.37
N ILE A 17 -1.05 -11.28 14.66
CA ILE A 17 -0.08 -10.35 15.26
C ILE A 17 1.17 -11.13 15.62
N THR A 18 2.10 -11.21 14.67
CA THR A 18 3.42 -11.81 14.87
C THR A 18 4.47 -10.77 15.25
N GLY A 19 5.58 -11.20 15.87
CA GLY A 19 6.72 -10.33 16.16
C GLY A 19 7.28 -9.67 14.91
N PHE A 20 7.37 -10.43 13.81
CA PHE A 20 7.78 -9.91 12.49
C PHE A 20 6.82 -8.85 11.95
N GLY A 21 5.50 -9.11 11.99
CA GLY A 21 4.49 -8.17 11.52
C GLY A 21 4.51 -6.85 12.29
N ARG A 22 4.72 -6.90 13.61
CA ARG A 22 4.89 -5.68 14.43
C ARG A 22 6.12 -4.90 14.05
N PHE A 23 7.26 -5.57 13.88
CA PHE A 23 8.49 -4.91 13.46
C PHE A 23 8.32 -4.23 12.11
N MET A 24 7.74 -4.89 11.11
CA MET A 24 7.47 -4.30 9.80
C MET A 24 6.50 -3.12 9.89
N SER A 25 5.43 -3.23 10.67
CA SER A 25 4.48 -2.11 10.87
C SER A 25 5.15 -0.90 11.53
N MET A 26 6.09 -1.11 12.47
CA MET A 26 6.88 -0.02 13.05
C MET A 26 7.77 0.65 12.00
N VAL A 27 8.42 -0.14 11.13
CA VAL A 27 9.25 0.40 10.03
C VAL A 27 8.41 1.24 9.06
N PHE A 28 7.25 0.75 8.65
CA PHE A 28 6.35 1.48 7.75
C PHE A 28 5.79 2.75 8.40
N THR A 29 5.44 2.69 9.69
CA THR A 29 4.97 3.86 10.44
C THR A 29 6.09 4.90 10.60
N ALA A 30 7.31 4.48 10.87
CA ALA A 30 8.48 5.37 10.95
C ALA A 30 8.76 6.02 9.59
N ALA A 31 8.73 5.25 8.50
CA ALA A 31 8.89 5.77 7.15
C ALA A 31 7.79 6.79 6.79
N LEU A 32 6.54 6.51 7.16
CA LEU A 32 5.42 7.44 7.00
C LEU A 32 5.69 8.74 7.77
N ALA A 33 6.11 8.66 9.04
CA ALA A 33 6.38 9.83 9.87
C ALA A 33 7.50 10.71 9.27
N ILE A 34 8.59 10.09 8.80
CA ILE A 34 9.70 10.79 8.15
C ILE A 34 9.23 11.45 6.85
N THR A 35 8.48 10.73 6.02
CA THR A 35 7.98 11.26 4.75
C THR A 35 6.98 12.39 4.96
N ALA A 36 6.07 12.24 5.92
CA ALA A 36 5.12 13.28 6.30
C ALA A 36 5.83 14.53 6.81
N ALA A 37 6.83 14.39 7.69
CA ALA A 37 7.62 15.50 8.20
C ALA A 37 8.40 16.20 7.06
N ALA A 38 8.98 15.45 6.12
CA ALA A 38 9.69 16.00 4.98
C ALA A 38 8.76 16.73 3.99
N SER A 39 7.49 16.35 3.92
CA SER A 39 6.52 16.93 2.99
C SER A 39 5.96 18.28 3.43
N ILE A 40 6.02 18.61 4.73
CA ILE A 40 5.46 19.85 5.30
C ILE A 40 6.05 21.10 4.63
N TYR A 41 7.33 21.07 4.25
CA TYR A 41 8.05 22.21 3.70
C TYR A 41 8.31 22.16 2.19
N ARG A 42 7.88 21.10 1.50
CA ARG A 42 8.33 20.81 0.11
C ARG A 42 7.24 20.77 -0.95
N ILE A 43 5.98 21.01 -0.58
CA ILE A 43 4.92 21.06 -1.60
C ILE A 43 4.85 22.50 -2.09
N PRO A 44 5.41 22.84 -3.28
CA PRO A 44 5.17 24.14 -3.84
C PRO A 44 3.67 24.23 -4.16
N SER A 45 3.01 25.19 -3.57
CA SER A 45 1.70 25.62 -4.02
C SER A 45 1.77 25.94 -5.53
N THR A 46 0.67 25.85 -6.20
CA THR A 46 0.41 26.21 -7.59
C THR A 46 1.37 27.29 -8.14
N LYS A 47 1.60 27.30 -9.45
CA LYS A 47 2.44 28.31 -10.17
C LYS A 47 2.08 29.79 -9.86
N ILE A 48 0.94 30.01 -9.19
CA ILE A 48 0.49 31.30 -8.67
C ILE A 48 0.74 31.23 -7.17
N THR A 49 1.75 31.94 -6.69
CA THR A 49 2.02 32.09 -5.27
C THR A 49 0.95 32.97 -4.63
N VAL A 50 0.68 32.76 -3.34
CA VAL A 50 -0.26 33.60 -2.58
C VAL A 50 0.15 35.08 -2.63
N ASP A 51 1.45 35.37 -2.88
CA ASP A 51 2.01 36.70 -3.03
C ASP A 51 1.64 37.38 -4.36
N ASP A 52 1.29 36.60 -5.40
CA ASP A 52 0.86 37.10 -6.71
C ASP A 52 -0.65 37.40 -6.78
N ALA A 53 -1.39 37.09 -5.70
CA ALA A 53 -2.82 37.35 -5.60
C ALA A 53 -3.13 38.84 -5.55
N LYS A 54 -4.02 39.27 -6.45
CA LYS A 54 -4.39 40.71 -6.60
C LYS A 54 -5.35 41.16 -5.53
N ASP A 55 -6.19 40.29 -4.98
CA ASP A 55 -7.25 40.59 -4.02
C ASP A 55 -7.20 39.67 -2.80
N ALA A 56 -7.79 40.12 -1.67
CA ALA A 56 -7.87 39.36 -0.42
C ALA A 56 -8.68 38.06 -0.56
N ASP A 57 -9.73 38.05 -1.39
CA ASP A 57 -10.54 36.85 -1.70
C ASP A 57 -9.74 35.83 -2.48
N GLU A 58 -8.92 36.26 -3.44
CA GLU A 58 -8.04 35.37 -4.22
C GLU A 58 -6.97 34.73 -3.32
N ARG A 59 -6.39 35.50 -2.39
CA ARG A 59 -5.44 34.96 -1.38
C ARG A 59 -6.07 33.90 -0.50
N THR A 60 -7.28 34.16 -0.02
CA THR A 60 -8.00 33.19 0.81
C THR A 60 -8.30 31.92 0.05
N THR A 61 -8.76 32.02 -1.19
CA THR A 61 -9.07 30.88 -2.04
C THR A 61 -7.81 30.05 -2.36
N LEU A 62 -6.70 30.70 -2.72
CA LEU A 62 -5.42 30.01 -2.99
C LEU A 62 -4.87 29.31 -1.75
N SER A 63 -4.96 29.94 -0.56
CA SER A 63 -4.51 29.33 0.69
C SER A 63 -5.35 28.12 1.10
N LEU A 64 -6.66 28.14 0.85
CA LEU A 64 -7.54 27.01 1.10
C LEU A 64 -7.27 25.85 0.12
N MET A 65 -6.98 26.14 -1.15
CA MET A 65 -6.63 25.13 -2.14
C MET A 65 -5.29 24.46 -1.81
N ASP A 66 -4.31 25.22 -1.36
CA ASP A 66 -2.99 24.72 -0.97
C ASP A 66 -3.09 23.82 0.27
N ASN A 67 -3.82 24.26 1.27
CA ASN A 67 -4.06 23.49 2.49
C ASN A 67 -4.78 22.16 2.19
N ARG A 68 -5.80 22.19 1.32
CA ARG A 68 -6.51 20.98 0.88
C ARG A 68 -5.57 20.00 0.17
N ARG A 69 -4.68 20.48 -0.68
CA ARG A 69 -3.70 19.66 -1.40
C ARG A 69 -2.72 18.97 -0.45
N GLN A 70 -2.28 19.64 0.60
CA GLN A 70 -1.43 19.02 1.63
C GLN A 70 -2.18 17.91 2.38
N VAL A 71 -3.44 18.13 2.73
CA VAL A 71 -4.27 17.12 3.38
C VAL A 71 -4.44 15.89 2.49
N ASP A 72 -4.75 16.08 1.20
CA ASP A 72 -4.89 14.98 0.24
C ASP A 72 -3.61 14.14 0.14
N LEU A 73 -2.43 14.76 0.13
CA LEU A 73 -1.14 14.06 0.13
C LEU A 73 -0.98 13.18 1.37
N HIS A 74 -1.26 13.74 2.56
CA HIS A 74 -1.10 13.00 3.81
C HIS A 74 -2.08 11.84 3.93
N ILE A 75 -3.32 12.00 3.44
CA ILE A 75 -4.30 10.91 3.38
C ILE A 75 -3.79 9.77 2.49
N LEU A 76 -3.27 10.08 1.30
CA LEU A 76 -2.73 9.07 0.41
C LEU A 76 -1.52 8.35 1.02
N LEU A 77 -0.62 9.07 1.67
CA LEU A 77 0.52 8.48 2.39
C LEU A 77 0.06 7.56 3.53
N MET A 78 -0.97 7.94 4.29
CA MET A 78 -1.55 7.10 5.33
C MET A 78 -2.18 5.83 4.74
N MET A 79 -2.86 5.91 3.60
CA MET A 79 -3.42 4.73 2.93
C MET A 79 -2.34 3.75 2.47
N VAL A 80 -1.21 4.26 1.93
CA VAL A 80 -0.06 3.40 1.57
C VAL A 80 0.49 2.69 2.81
N ALA A 81 0.76 3.44 3.88
CA ALA A 81 1.32 2.85 5.12
C ALA A 81 0.35 1.86 5.78
N LEU A 82 -0.95 2.14 5.74
CA LEU A 82 -1.99 1.23 6.22
C LEU A 82 -1.98 -0.08 5.42
N GLY A 83 -2.02 -0.01 4.08
CA GLY A 83 -1.98 -1.18 3.21
C GLY A 83 -0.74 -2.04 3.46
N MET A 84 0.46 -1.42 3.54
CA MET A 84 1.70 -2.13 3.83
C MET A 84 1.72 -2.76 5.23
N SER A 85 1.20 -2.07 6.24
CA SER A 85 1.13 -2.59 7.62
C SER A 85 0.17 -3.77 7.74
N LEU A 86 -0.99 -3.70 7.10
CA LEU A 86 -1.97 -4.79 7.06
C LEU A 86 -1.42 -6.00 6.29
N MET A 87 -0.71 -5.75 5.17
CA MET A 87 -0.05 -6.81 4.39
C MET A 87 0.96 -7.59 5.23
N ALA A 88 1.74 -6.90 6.09
CA ALA A 88 2.72 -7.54 6.97
C ALA A 88 2.11 -8.41 8.08
N LEU A 89 0.83 -8.24 8.38
CA LEU A 89 0.08 -9.02 9.36
C LEU A 89 -0.78 -10.11 8.73
N SER A 90 -0.81 -10.21 7.40
CA SER A 90 -1.67 -11.13 6.66
C SER A 90 -1.21 -12.58 6.83
N THR A 91 -2.15 -13.48 7.07
CA THR A 91 -1.98 -14.95 7.06
C THR A 91 -2.65 -15.61 5.86
N ASN A 92 -3.35 -14.81 5.06
CA ASN A 92 -4.11 -15.28 3.91
C ASN A 92 -3.72 -14.52 2.65
N LEU A 93 -3.47 -15.25 1.54
CA LEU A 93 -2.99 -14.68 0.29
C LEU A 93 -4.00 -13.71 -0.34
N PHE A 94 -5.30 -13.98 -0.23
CA PHE A 94 -6.32 -13.07 -0.73
C PHE A 94 -6.28 -11.72 0.02
N PHE A 95 -6.24 -11.78 1.35
CA PHE A 95 -6.15 -10.57 2.17
C PHE A 95 -4.85 -9.79 1.90
N LEU A 96 -3.73 -10.49 1.70
CA LEU A 96 -2.46 -9.88 1.32
C LEU A 96 -2.59 -9.08 0.01
N ILE A 97 -3.22 -9.66 -1.03
CA ILE A 97 -3.41 -8.98 -2.32
C ILE A 97 -4.33 -7.77 -2.16
N VAL A 98 -5.41 -7.86 -1.38
CA VAL A 98 -6.28 -6.71 -1.11
C VAL A 98 -5.52 -5.56 -0.44
N CYS A 99 -4.66 -5.86 0.54
CA CYS A 99 -3.83 -4.85 1.20
C CYS A 99 -2.77 -4.25 0.25
N LEU A 100 -2.20 -5.08 -0.64
CA LEU A 100 -1.29 -4.63 -1.69
C LEU A 100 -1.99 -3.67 -2.66
N GLU A 101 -3.22 -4.00 -3.09
CA GLU A 101 -4.01 -3.13 -3.96
C GLU A 101 -4.34 -1.79 -3.28
N LEU A 102 -4.68 -1.80 -1.99
CA LEU A 102 -4.91 -0.57 -1.23
C LEU A 102 -3.67 0.36 -1.26
N ALA A 103 -2.49 -0.19 -1.01
CA ALA A 103 -1.23 0.57 -1.07
C ALA A 103 -0.91 1.04 -2.49
N SER A 104 -1.11 0.17 -3.49
CA SER A 104 -0.82 0.45 -4.90
C SER A 104 -1.70 1.55 -5.47
N MET A 105 -3.01 1.50 -5.22
CA MET A 105 -3.95 2.53 -5.67
C MET A 105 -3.56 3.92 -5.15
N ALA A 106 -3.26 4.02 -3.86
CA ALA A 106 -2.79 5.28 -3.29
C ALA A 106 -1.46 5.74 -3.90
N SER A 107 -0.54 4.81 -4.18
CA SER A 107 0.76 5.09 -4.83
C SER A 107 0.60 5.60 -6.26
N TYR A 108 -0.36 5.07 -7.05
CA TYR A 108 -0.63 5.55 -8.41
C TYR A 108 -1.07 7.01 -8.40
N VAL A 109 -1.94 7.38 -7.46
CA VAL A 109 -2.39 8.77 -7.31
C VAL A 109 -1.25 9.67 -6.83
N LEU A 110 -0.36 9.18 -5.94
CA LEU A 110 0.81 9.93 -5.48
C LEU A 110 1.79 10.25 -6.61
N VAL A 111 2.06 9.31 -7.51
CA VAL A 111 2.93 9.55 -8.68
C VAL A 111 2.33 10.62 -9.61
N GLY A 112 1.01 10.59 -9.82
CA GLY A 112 0.27 11.58 -10.60
C GLY A 112 -0.17 12.83 -9.82
N PHE A 113 0.35 13.08 -8.61
CA PHE A 113 -0.16 14.09 -7.69
C PHE A 113 -0.07 15.52 -8.24
N HIS A 114 0.98 15.81 -9.01
CA HIS A 114 1.16 17.10 -9.69
C HIS A 114 0.38 17.15 -11.02
N LYS A 115 -0.92 17.39 -10.93
CA LYS A 115 -1.84 17.41 -12.10
C LYS A 115 -1.48 18.46 -13.14
N GLU A 116 -0.84 19.56 -12.76
CA GLU A 116 -0.42 20.65 -13.64
C GLU A 116 0.82 20.27 -14.48
N SER A 117 1.54 19.24 -14.06
CA SER A 117 2.69 18.71 -14.80
C SER A 117 2.23 17.65 -15.79
N ARG A 118 2.44 17.92 -17.11
CA ARG A 118 2.21 16.92 -18.15
C ARG A 118 3.02 15.63 -17.88
N ILE A 119 4.26 15.78 -17.42
CA ILE A 119 5.14 14.65 -17.08
C ILE A 119 4.58 13.86 -15.90
N GLY A 120 4.06 14.52 -14.86
CA GLY A 120 3.45 13.87 -13.70
C GLY A 120 2.19 13.08 -14.08
N GLY A 121 1.32 13.66 -14.90
CA GLY A 121 0.13 12.97 -15.40
C GLY A 121 0.46 11.76 -16.27
N GLU A 122 1.44 11.87 -17.16
CA GLU A 122 1.93 10.76 -17.99
C GLU A 122 2.56 9.65 -17.15
N ALA A 123 3.38 10.00 -16.16
CA ALA A 123 4.00 9.05 -15.24
C ALA A 123 2.95 8.29 -14.41
N GLY A 124 1.96 9.00 -13.86
CA GLY A 124 0.86 8.38 -13.10
C GLY A 124 0.03 7.42 -13.96
N ALA A 125 -0.31 7.81 -15.19
CA ALA A 125 -1.06 6.95 -16.10
C ALA A 125 -0.26 5.68 -16.48
N LYS A 126 1.02 5.81 -16.82
CA LYS A 126 1.88 4.66 -17.11
C LYS A 126 2.02 3.72 -15.91
N TYR A 127 2.23 4.28 -14.73
CA TYR A 127 2.35 3.50 -13.50
C TYR A 127 1.07 2.74 -13.18
N PHE A 128 -0.09 3.39 -13.33
CA PHE A 128 -1.40 2.75 -13.16
C PHE A 128 -1.61 1.59 -14.14
N ILE A 129 -1.34 1.80 -15.44
CA ILE A 129 -1.54 0.75 -16.46
C ILE A 129 -0.65 -0.46 -16.17
N VAL A 130 0.66 -0.24 -15.94
CA VAL A 130 1.60 -1.34 -15.67
C VAL A 130 1.25 -2.04 -14.36
N GLY A 131 0.89 -1.28 -13.32
CA GLY A 131 0.47 -1.84 -12.04
C GLY A 131 -0.79 -2.67 -12.15
N SER A 132 -1.81 -2.19 -12.87
CA SER A 132 -3.07 -2.92 -13.08
C SER A 132 -2.85 -4.25 -13.82
N ILE A 133 -1.95 -4.29 -14.80
CA ILE A 133 -1.59 -5.53 -15.50
C ILE A 133 -0.89 -6.50 -14.54
N ALA A 134 0.03 -6.00 -13.72
CA ALA A 134 0.72 -6.81 -12.71
C ALA A 134 -0.26 -7.40 -11.68
N SER A 135 -1.19 -6.58 -11.18
CA SER A 135 -2.23 -6.99 -10.25
C SER A 135 -3.16 -8.04 -10.85
N ALA A 136 -3.60 -7.85 -12.09
CA ALA A 136 -4.43 -8.84 -12.80
C ALA A 136 -3.70 -10.19 -12.93
N THR A 137 -2.39 -10.16 -13.24
CA THR A 137 -1.55 -11.36 -13.30
C THR A 137 -1.43 -12.02 -11.92
N GLY A 138 -1.25 -11.24 -10.85
CA GLY A 138 -1.20 -11.72 -9.47
C GLY A 138 -2.50 -12.39 -9.03
N ILE A 139 -3.66 -11.77 -9.32
CA ILE A 139 -4.98 -12.32 -9.02
C ILE A 139 -5.22 -13.62 -9.81
N TYR A 140 -4.81 -13.66 -11.07
CA TYR A 140 -4.87 -14.89 -11.88
C TYR A 140 -4.02 -16.00 -11.27
N GLY A 141 -2.77 -15.72 -10.89
CA GLY A 141 -1.90 -16.68 -10.21
C GLY A 141 -2.48 -17.17 -8.88
N MET A 142 -3.08 -16.27 -8.09
CA MET A 142 -3.79 -16.63 -6.85
C MET A 142 -4.96 -17.57 -7.12
N SER A 143 -5.73 -17.37 -8.20
CA SER A 143 -6.85 -18.23 -8.56
C SER A 143 -6.38 -19.65 -8.93
N LEU A 144 -5.24 -19.77 -9.60
CA LEU A 144 -4.62 -21.07 -9.89
C LEU A 144 -4.15 -21.77 -8.61
N LEU A 145 -3.54 -21.05 -7.67
CA LEU A 145 -3.15 -21.60 -6.36
C LEU A 145 -4.37 -22.10 -5.59
N TYR A 146 -5.47 -21.35 -5.63
CA TYR A 146 -6.72 -21.79 -5.00
C TYR A 146 -7.29 -23.06 -5.63
N LEU A 147 -7.28 -23.15 -6.95
CA LEU A 147 -7.73 -24.35 -7.67
C LEU A 147 -6.89 -25.59 -7.32
N TRP A 148 -5.59 -25.39 -7.10
CA TRP A 148 -4.68 -26.48 -6.75
C TRP A 148 -4.78 -26.87 -5.26
N ALA A 149 -4.71 -25.89 -4.33
CA ALA A 149 -4.61 -26.18 -2.90
C ALA A 149 -5.97 -26.18 -2.15
N GLY A 150 -7.03 -25.67 -2.78
CA GLY A 150 -8.37 -25.53 -2.16
C GLY A 150 -8.47 -24.48 -1.07
N SER A 151 -7.36 -23.79 -0.73
CA SER A 151 -7.27 -22.76 0.29
C SER A 151 -6.25 -21.70 -0.10
N LEU A 152 -6.41 -20.48 0.45
CA LEU A 152 -5.47 -19.37 0.29
C LEU A 152 -4.75 -19.02 1.61
N ASP A 153 -4.95 -19.79 2.67
CA ASP A 153 -4.22 -19.62 3.91
C ASP A 153 -2.79 -20.12 3.77
N PHE A 154 -1.82 -19.35 4.26
CA PHE A 154 -0.41 -19.71 4.14
C PHE A 154 -0.07 -21.03 4.81
N ALA A 155 -0.71 -21.36 5.95
CA ALA A 155 -0.53 -22.64 6.61
C ALA A 155 -1.01 -23.81 5.73
N SER A 156 -2.18 -23.70 5.10
CA SER A 156 -2.73 -24.70 4.20
C SER A 156 -1.90 -24.86 2.93
N LEU A 157 -1.45 -23.74 2.35
CA LEU A 157 -0.57 -23.75 1.18
C LEU A 157 0.77 -24.39 1.47
N SER A 158 1.38 -24.12 2.62
CA SER A 158 2.64 -24.74 3.03
C SER A 158 2.51 -26.24 3.27
N ALA A 159 1.39 -26.68 3.86
CA ALA A 159 1.11 -28.10 4.07
C ALA A 159 0.90 -28.83 2.74
N SER A 160 0.17 -28.23 1.79
CA SER A 160 -0.03 -28.79 0.44
C SER A 160 1.29 -28.92 -0.31
N TRP A 161 2.18 -27.94 -0.17
CA TRP A 161 3.51 -27.96 -0.78
C TRP A 161 4.40 -29.04 -0.18
N ALA A 162 4.42 -29.18 1.15
CA ALA A 162 5.18 -30.23 1.83
C ALA A 162 4.69 -31.64 1.47
N ALA A 163 3.39 -31.80 1.23
CA ALA A 163 2.84 -33.07 0.76
C ALA A 163 3.30 -33.46 -0.66
N MET A 164 3.57 -32.50 -1.54
CA MET A 164 4.13 -32.77 -2.88
C MET A 164 5.58 -33.27 -2.84
N ASP A 165 6.38 -32.78 -1.90
CA ASP A 165 7.80 -33.15 -1.78
C ASP A 165 7.96 -34.61 -1.30
N THR A 166 6.88 -35.21 -0.79
CA THR A 166 6.83 -36.64 -0.38
C THR A 166 6.37 -37.58 -1.51
N LEU A 167 5.94 -37.06 -2.66
CA LEU A 167 5.56 -37.89 -3.80
C LEU A 167 6.84 -38.30 -4.52
N ASP A 168 7.01 -39.65 -4.61
CA ASP A 168 8.15 -40.27 -5.26
C ASP A 168 8.24 -39.76 -6.74
N PRO A 169 9.38 -39.18 -7.17
CA PRO A 169 9.55 -38.67 -8.53
C PRO A 169 9.39 -39.75 -9.62
N LEU A 170 9.25 -41.03 -9.25
CA LEU A 170 8.98 -42.13 -10.14
C LEU A 170 7.47 -42.49 -10.27
N ALA A 171 6.58 -41.76 -9.59
CA ALA A 171 5.13 -42.00 -9.60
C ALA A 171 4.37 -41.05 -10.57
N VAL A 172 5.07 -40.24 -11.38
CA VAL A 172 4.50 -39.33 -12.39
C VAL A 172 4.81 -39.85 -13.79
#